data_5eddb5673e6d556fc5d803ed673399b9
#
_entry.id   5eddb5673e6d556fc5d803ed673399b9
#
_cell.length_a   1.000
_cell.length_b   1.000
_cell.length_c   1.000
_cell.angle_alpha   90.00
_cell.angle_beta   90.00
_cell.angle_gamma   90.00
#
_symmetry.space_group_name_H-M   'P 1'
#
loop_
_entity.id
_entity.type
_entity.pdbx_description
1 polymer ?
#
loop_
_entity_poly.entity_id
_entity_poly.type
_entity_poly.pdbx_seq_one_letter_code
_entity_poly.pdbx_strand_id
1 'polypeptide(L)'
;MKTGTDSIIDKIRSKDPDWGKGSSISYLISIIELLKVRAKSLSEFISQSDYFFKSPSSYEQKALQKAWTESSVNDTIQLLMDNLSTLGSWRKEHLQNSFDLFVKEHTMSLGKIIMPIRLAVCGTLNGPALYDILELLGKDESLKRINVALKELPKK
;
A
#
# COMPACT_ATOMS: atom_id res chain seq x y z
N MET A 1 -28.02 12.92 6.88
CA MET A 1 -27.55 12.21 8.10
C MET A 1 -26.14 11.70 7.92
N LYS A 2 -25.27 11.99 8.88
CA LYS A 2 -23.88 11.52 8.82
C LYS A 2 -23.80 10.08 9.29
N THR A 3 -23.01 9.28 8.57
CA THR A 3 -22.69 7.90 8.99
C THR A 3 -21.66 7.95 10.12
N GLY A 4 -21.40 6.81 10.76
CA GLY A 4 -20.34 6.71 11.76
C GLY A 4 -18.97 7.09 11.18
N THR A 5 -18.73 6.74 9.93
CA THR A 5 -17.48 7.03 9.25
C THR A 5 -17.32 8.53 8.98
N ASP A 6 -18.39 9.22 8.55
CA ASP A 6 -18.37 10.68 8.37
C ASP A 6 -18.04 11.38 9.69
N SER A 7 -18.59 10.88 10.79
CA SER A 7 -18.32 11.41 12.12
C SER A 7 -16.85 11.25 12.51
N ILE A 8 -16.24 10.12 12.16
CA ILE A 8 -14.81 9.88 12.41
C ILE A 8 -13.96 10.86 11.61
N ILE A 9 -14.32 11.10 10.36
CA ILE A 9 -13.59 12.07 9.50
C ILE A 9 -13.61 13.46 10.12
N ASP A 10 -14.77 13.89 10.58
CA ASP A 10 -14.92 15.20 11.23
C ASP A 10 -14.04 15.30 12.49
N LYS A 11 -14.00 14.24 13.29
CA LYS A 11 -13.16 14.19 14.51
C LYS A 11 -11.68 14.23 14.18
N ILE A 12 -11.27 13.51 13.14
CA ILE A 12 -9.86 13.51 12.70
C ILE A 12 -9.47 14.93 12.25
N ARG A 13 -10.31 15.59 11.47
CA ARG A 13 -10.04 16.93 10.97
C ARG A 13 -10.07 17.99 12.07
N SER A 14 -10.78 17.72 13.17
CA SER A 14 -10.70 18.59 14.34
C SER A 14 -9.31 18.56 14.98
N LYS A 15 -8.63 17.40 14.91
CA LYS A 15 -7.29 17.20 15.43
C LYS A 15 -6.22 17.58 14.41
N ASP A 16 -6.45 17.27 13.14
CA ASP A 16 -5.53 17.56 12.05
C ASP A 16 -6.34 18.13 10.87
N PRO A 17 -6.49 19.46 10.78
CA PRO A 17 -7.34 20.07 9.75
C PRO A 17 -6.92 19.78 8.31
N ASP A 18 -5.67 19.46 8.08
CA ASP A 18 -5.16 19.16 6.74
C ASP A 18 -5.26 17.69 6.37
N TRP A 19 -5.71 16.84 7.30
CA TRP A 19 -5.84 15.40 7.02
C TRP A 19 -6.75 15.14 5.82
N GLY A 20 -6.23 14.44 4.83
CA GLY A 20 -7.00 14.07 3.65
C GLY A 20 -7.36 15.23 2.73
N LYS A 21 -6.70 16.39 2.90
CA LYS A 21 -6.96 17.57 2.08
C LYS A 21 -6.71 17.26 0.60
N GLY A 22 -7.67 17.64 -0.24
CA GLY A 22 -7.58 17.38 -1.68
C GLY A 22 -8.09 16.01 -2.11
N SER A 23 -8.42 15.12 -1.16
CA SER A 23 -8.96 13.80 -1.47
C SER A 23 -10.49 13.84 -1.46
N SER A 24 -11.11 12.95 -2.26
CA SER A 24 -12.56 12.83 -2.28
C SER A 24 -13.07 12.24 -0.96
N ILE A 25 -14.31 12.56 -0.61
CA ILE A 25 -14.93 11.99 0.59
C ILE A 25 -15.04 10.48 0.48
N SER A 26 -15.35 9.94 -0.70
CA SER A 26 -15.44 8.48 -0.87
C SER A 26 -14.10 7.80 -0.63
N TYR A 27 -12.99 8.42 -1.03
CA TYR A 27 -11.65 7.90 -0.74
C TYR A 27 -11.37 7.87 0.76
N LEU A 28 -11.69 8.97 1.45
CA LEU A 28 -11.50 9.07 2.90
C LEU A 28 -12.36 8.05 3.66
N ILE A 29 -13.60 7.85 3.24
CA ILE A 29 -14.48 6.84 3.83
C ILE A 29 -13.89 5.45 3.65
N SER A 30 -13.39 5.13 2.46
CA SER A 30 -12.77 3.83 2.19
C SER A 30 -11.55 3.60 3.09
N ILE A 31 -10.73 4.62 3.30
CA ILE A 31 -9.57 4.53 4.19
C ILE A 31 -10.00 4.23 5.62
N ILE A 32 -10.99 4.97 6.13
CA ILE A 32 -11.49 4.79 7.49
C ILE A 32 -12.08 3.38 7.67
N GLU A 33 -12.90 2.94 6.70
CA GLU A 33 -13.50 1.61 6.75
C GLU A 33 -12.43 0.51 6.80
N LEU A 34 -11.33 0.70 6.07
CA LEU A 34 -10.24 -0.25 6.06
C LEU A 34 -9.45 -0.24 7.37
N LEU A 35 -9.23 0.93 7.96
CA LEU A 35 -8.38 1.08 9.14
C LEU A 35 -9.12 0.90 10.48
N LYS A 36 -10.44 1.04 10.52
CA LYS A 36 -11.20 1.04 11.79
C LYS A 36 -11.06 -0.23 12.63
N VAL A 37 -10.74 -1.35 11.99
CA VAL A 37 -10.53 -2.61 12.72
C VAL A 37 -9.16 -2.66 13.41
N ARG A 38 -8.24 -1.77 13.03
CA ARG A 38 -6.87 -1.72 13.54
C ARG A 38 -6.60 -0.48 14.40
N ALA A 39 -7.11 0.67 13.99
CA ALA A 39 -6.87 1.93 14.68
C ALA A 39 -7.80 2.05 15.91
N LYS A 40 -7.20 2.35 17.06
CA LYS A 40 -7.92 2.45 18.33
C LYS A 40 -8.14 3.89 18.79
N SER A 41 -7.53 4.87 18.11
CA SER A 41 -7.62 6.27 18.46
C SER A 41 -7.53 7.14 17.21
N LEU A 42 -7.89 8.42 17.35
CA LEU A 42 -7.75 9.38 16.24
C LEU A 42 -6.30 9.52 15.78
N SER A 43 -5.37 9.50 16.73
CA SER A 43 -3.94 9.56 16.40
C SER A 43 -3.50 8.37 15.58
N GLU A 44 -4.02 7.18 15.86
CA GLU A 44 -3.71 5.99 15.08
C GLU A 44 -4.30 6.05 13.68
N PHE A 45 -5.52 6.56 13.50
CA PHE A 45 -6.07 6.79 12.17
C PHE A 45 -5.18 7.71 11.34
N ILE A 46 -4.71 8.79 11.95
CA ILE A 46 -3.84 9.76 11.28
C ILE A 46 -2.52 9.10 10.89
N SER A 47 -1.84 8.44 11.83
CA SER A 47 -0.53 7.85 11.57
C SER A 47 -0.59 6.67 10.61
N GLN A 48 -1.61 5.81 10.73
CA GLN A 48 -1.75 4.63 9.88
C GLN A 48 -2.25 4.94 8.46
N SER A 49 -2.81 6.13 8.23
CA SER A 49 -3.32 6.51 6.92
C SER A 49 -2.33 7.32 6.09
N ASP A 50 -1.17 7.67 6.64
CA ASP A 50 -0.23 8.58 5.98
C ASP A 50 0.15 8.14 4.56
N TYR A 51 0.44 6.85 4.36
CA TYR A 51 0.84 6.35 3.05
C TYR A 51 -0.29 6.37 2.01
N PHE A 52 -1.53 6.55 2.41
CA PHE A 52 -2.63 6.72 1.45
C PHE A 52 -2.59 8.09 0.78
N PHE A 53 -1.89 9.05 1.38
CA PHE A 53 -1.82 10.43 0.88
C PHE A 53 -0.44 10.78 0.33
N LYS A 54 0.61 10.11 0.80
CA LYS A 54 2.00 10.42 0.44
C LYS A 54 2.77 9.16 0.12
N SER A 55 3.60 9.21 -0.92
CA SER A 55 4.57 8.15 -1.20
C SER A 55 5.57 8.07 -0.05
N PRO A 56 6.11 6.87 0.24
CA PRO A 56 7.14 6.76 1.28
C PRO A 56 8.35 7.64 0.94
N SER A 57 8.78 8.43 1.91
CA SER A 57 10.01 9.22 1.80
C SER A 57 11.22 8.44 2.32
N SER A 58 10.96 7.38 3.08
CA SER A 58 11.98 6.48 3.62
C SER A 58 11.36 5.11 3.82
N TYR A 59 12.23 4.12 4.00
CA TYR A 59 11.81 2.73 4.21
C TYR A 59 12.39 2.24 5.53
N GLU A 60 11.58 1.51 6.32
CA GLU A 60 12.05 0.98 7.59
C GLU A 60 13.23 0.05 7.39
N GLN A 61 14.30 0.24 8.17
CA GLN A 61 15.54 -0.54 8.04
C GLN A 61 15.32 -2.04 8.26
N LYS A 62 14.58 -2.39 9.30
CA LYS A 62 14.28 -3.80 9.59
C LYS A 62 13.46 -4.43 8.46
N ALA A 63 12.56 -3.66 7.87
CA ALA A 63 11.74 -4.12 6.76
C ALA A 63 12.59 -4.34 5.51
N LEU A 64 13.54 -3.45 5.25
CA LEU A 64 14.49 -3.61 4.14
C LEU A 64 15.27 -4.92 4.27
N GLN A 65 15.74 -5.22 5.48
CA GLN A 65 16.51 -6.42 5.74
C GLN A 65 15.71 -7.70 5.53
N LYS A 66 14.39 -7.63 5.69
CA LYS A 66 13.52 -8.78 5.49
C LYS A 66 13.00 -8.90 4.07
N ALA A 67 12.63 -7.77 3.47
CA ALA A 67 11.88 -7.74 2.23
C ALA A 67 12.73 -7.50 0.99
N TRP A 68 13.82 -6.78 1.13
CA TRP A 68 14.60 -6.35 -0.04
C TRP A 68 16.10 -6.51 0.23
N THR A 69 16.51 -7.75 0.43
CA THR A 69 17.86 -8.07 0.91
C THR A 69 18.94 -8.03 -0.17
N GLU A 70 18.55 -8.22 -1.42
CA GLU A 70 19.52 -8.36 -2.51
C GLU A 70 18.94 -7.91 -3.84
N SER A 71 19.79 -7.70 -4.82
CA SER A 71 19.39 -7.19 -6.14
C SER A 71 18.48 -8.14 -6.92
N SER A 72 18.48 -9.45 -6.59
CA SER A 72 17.58 -10.40 -7.24
C SER A 72 16.11 -10.08 -6.96
N VAL A 73 15.82 -9.41 -5.84
CA VAL A 73 14.47 -8.94 -5.53
C VAL A 73 14.01 -7.94 -6.60
N ASN A 74 14.91 -7.08 -7.07
CA ASN A 74 14.60 -6.12 -8.13
C ASN A 74 14.11 -6.82 -9.40
N ASP A 75 14.78 -7.90 -9.79
CA ASP A 75 14.41 -8.65 -11.00
C ASP A 75 13.02 -9.27 -10.85
N THR A 76 12.75 -9.87 -9.69
CA THR A 76 11.45 -10.47 -9.38
C THR A 76 10.34 -9.43 -9.39
N ILE A 77 10.55 -8.30 -8.72
CA ILE A 77 9.54 -7.26 -8.61
C ILE A 77 9.33 -6.56 -9.96
N GLN A 78 10.38 -6.42 -10.77
CA GLN A 78 10.25 -5.88 -12.12
C GLN A 78 9.32 -6.76 -12.98
N LEU A 79 9.50 -8.08 -12.92
CA LEU A 79 8.64 -9.02 -13.64
C LEU A 79 7.18 -8.92 -13.16
N LEU A 80 7.00 -8.84 -11.85
CA LEU A 80 5.66 -8.69 -11.29
C LEU A 80 5.03 -7.36 -11.72
N MET A 81 5.79 -6.27 -11.68
CA MET A 81 5.31 -4.96 -12.09
C MET A 81 4.88 -4.98 -13.57
N ASP A 82 5.66 -5.63 -14.41
CA ASP A 82 5.33 -5.76 -15.83
C ASP A 82 3.99 -6.49 -16.02
N ASN A 83 3.76 -7.56 -15.25
CA ASN A 83 2.48 -8.27 -15.26
C ASN A 83 1.34 -7.39 -14.79
N LEU A 84 1.54 -6.68 -13.68
CA LEU A 84 0.51 -5.81 -13.11
C LEU A 84 0.16 -4.66 -14.04
N SER A 85 1.12 -4.15 -14.81
CA SER A 85 0.89 -3.04 -15.73
C SER A 85 -0.07 -3.40 -16.86
N THR A 86 -0.23 -4.69 -17.16
CA THR A 86 -1.13 -5.16 -18.22
C THR A 86 -2.56 -5.40 -17.73
N LEU A 87 -2.82 -5.32 -16.43
CA LEU A 87 -4.16 -5.57 -15.89
C LEU A 87 -5.15 -4.52 -16.37
N GLY A 88 -6.27 -4.97 -16.90
CA GLY A 88 -7.36 -4.10 -17.34
C GLY A 88 -8.25 -3.65 -16.19
N SER A 89 -8.16 -4.30 -15.05
CA SER A 89 -8.95 -3.98 -13.85
C SER A 89 -8.05 -4.02 -12.63
N TRP A 90 -8.08 -2.96 -11.82
CA TRP A 90 -7.24 -2.81 -10.64
C TRP A 90 -8.03 -3.06 -9.36
N ARG A 91 -8.77 -4.16 -9.33
CA ARG A 91 -9.59 -4.55 -8.19
C ARG A 91 -8.85 -5.60 -7.38
N LYS A 92 -9.10 -5.61 -6.07
CA LYS A 92 -8.37 -6.51 -5.15
C LYS A 92 -8.44 -7.98 -5.56
N GLU A 93 -9.57 -8.42 -6.09
CA GLU A 93 -9.73 -9.81 -6.54
C GLU A 93 -8.80 -10.13 -7.71
N HIS A 94 -8.70 -9.21 -8.66
CA HIS A 94 -7.83 -9.38 -9.82
C HIS A 94 -6.36 -9.26 -9.45
N LEU A 95 -6.04 -8.37 -8.51
CA LEU A 95 -4.68 -8.25 -7.99
C LEU A 95 -4.25 -9.53 -7.28
N GLN A 96 -5.12 -10.07 -6.43
CA GLN A 96 -4.84 -11.32 -5.74
C GLN A 96 -4.59 -12.46 -6.71
N ASN A 97 -5.43 -12.59 -7.73
CA ASN A 97 -5.25 -13.61 -8.76
C ASN A 97 -3.92 -13.47 -9.47
N SER A 98 -3.53 -12.24 -9.82
CA SER A 98 -2.26 -11.98 -10.50
C SER A 98 -1.06 -12.36 -9.64
N PHE A 99 -1.11 -12.04 -8.35
CA PHE A 99 -0.05 -12.42 -7.42
C PHE A 99 0.04 -13.93 -7.27
N ASP A 100 -1.11 -14.59 -7.11
CA ASP A 100 -1.16 -16.05 -6.95
C ASP A 100 -0.63 -16.78 -8.19
N LEU A 101 -1.00 -16.33 -9.38
CA LEU A 101 -0.49 -16.89 -10.63
C LEU A 101 1.01 -16.68 -10.77
N PHE A 102 1.47 -15.50 -10.41
CA PHE A 102 2.90 -15.16 -10.49
C PHE A 102 3.75 -16.12 -9.64
N VAL A 103 3.38 -16.31 -8.36
CA VAL A 103 4.15 -17.18 -7.48
C VAL A 103 4.08 -18.65 -7.92
N LYS A 104 2.96 -19.06 -8.48
CA LYS A 104 2.82 -20.42 -9.01
C LYS A 104 3.74 -20.62 -10.22
N GLU A 105 3.75 -19.68 -11.15
CA GLU A 105 4.60 -19.75 -12.34
C GLU A 105 6.09 -19.70 -12.02
N HIS A 106 6.48 -18.96 -10.98
CA HIS A 106 7.88 -18.78 -10.60
C HIS A 106 8.31 -19.69 -9.45
N THR A 107 7.43 -20.57 -9.00
CA THR A 107 7.70 -21.55 -7.94
C THR A 107 8.30 -20.89 -6.69
N MET A 108 7.58 -19.89 -6.15
CA MET A 108 8.03 -19.15 -4.99
C MET A 108 6.88 -18.93 -4.02
N SER A 109 7.18 -18.51 -2.80
CA SER A 109 6.17 -18.23 -1.79
C SER A 109 5.60 -16.81 -1.98
N LEU A 110 4.33 -16.64 -1.64
CA LEU A 110 3.63 -15.37 -1.81
C LEU A 110 4.28 -14.24 -0.98
N GLY A 111 4.78 -14.56 0.21
CA GLY A 111 5.44 -13.58 1.07
C GLY A 111 6.64 -12.90 0.40
N LYS A 112 7.31 -13.61 -0.49
CA LYS A 112 8.49 -13.08 -1.18
C LYS A 112 8.17 -11.94 -2.15
N ILE A 113 6.92 -11.79 -2.56
CA ILE A 113 6.49 -10.64 -3.37
C ILE A 113 5.62 -9.69 -2.57
N ILE A 114 4.80 -10.20 -1.65
CA ILE A 114 3.96 -9.35 -0.80
C ILE A 114 4.81 -8.36 0.01
N MET A 115 5.88 -8.85 0.65
CA MET A 115 6.70 -8.02 1.52
C MET A 115 7.41 -6.88 0.77
N PRO A 116 8.10 -7.15 -0.35
CA PRO A 116 8.71 -6.04 -1.12
C PRO A 116 7.71 -5.03 -1.66
N ILE A 117 6.58 -5.50 -2.18
CA ILE A 117 5.55 -4.60 -2.72
C ILE A 117 4.95 -3.74 -1.61
N ARG A 118 4.66 -4.33 -0.44
CA ARG A 118 4.15 -3.57 0.71
C ARG A 118 5.15 -2.50 1.14
N LEU A 119 6.43 -2.85 1.22
CA LEU A 119 7.47 -1.89 1.57
C LEU A 119 7.54 -0.75 0.54
N ALA A 120 7.46 -1.10 -0.75
CA ALA A 120 7.51 -0.11 -1.82
C ALA A 120 6.37 0.90 -1.73
N VAL A 121 5.15 0.45 -1.45
CA VAL A 121 3.98 1.33 -1.45
C VAL A 121 3.69 1.98 -0.11
N CYS A 122 4.10 1.36 1.00
CA CYS A 122 3.80 1.85 2.36
C CYS A 122 5.02 2.32 3.15
N GLY A 123 6.22 1.88 2.79
CA GLY A 123 7.44 2.17 3.55
C GLY A 123 7.61 1.31 4.79
N THR A 124 6.66 0.43 5.08
CA THR A 124 6.61 -0.45 6.25
C THR A 124 6.00 -1.78 5.86
N LEU A 125 6.19 -2.80 6.70
CA LEU A 125 5.57 -4.11 6.50
C LEU A 125 4.25 -4.26 7.27
N ASN A 126 3.87 -3.25 8.05
CA ASN A 126 2.64 -3.27 8.84
C ASN A 126 1.50 -2.58 8.10
N GLY A 127 0.29 -3.07 8.30
CA GLY A 127 -0.89 -2.46 7.72
C GLY A 127 -1.97 -3.46 7.34
N PRO A 128 -3.08 -2.99 6.77
CA PRO A 128 -4.14 -3.87 6.28
C PRO A 128 -3.67 -4.68 5.07
N ALA A 129 -4.55 -5.53 4.55
CA ALA A 129 -4.21 -6.41 3.43
C ALA A 129 -3.68 -5.60 2.24
N LEU A 130 -2.58 -6.07 1.64
CA LEU A 130 -1.92 -5.35 0.56
C LEU A 130 -2.86 -5.08 -0.63
N TYR A 131 -3.70 -6.05 -0.98
CA TYR A 131 -4.60 -5.89 -2.14
C TYR A 131 -5.61 -4.75 -1.94
N ASP A 132 -6.07 -4.56 -0.69
CA ASP A 132 -6.94 -3.42 -0.36
C ASP A 132 -6.21 -2.09 -0.51
N ILE A 133 -4.95 -2.06 -0.08
CA ILE A 133 -4.12 -0.85 -0.21
C ILE A 133 -3.89 -0.51 -1.68
N LEU A 134 -3.50 -1.49 -2.48
CA LEU A 134 -3.25 -1.29 -3.91
C LEU A 134 -4.51 -0.82 -4.64
N GLU A 135 -5.66 -1.41 -4.30
CA GLU A 135 -6.93 -1.01 -4.90
C GLU A 135 -7.25 0.45 -4.60
N LEU A 136 -7.08 0.88 -3.34
CA LEU A 136 -7.34 2.25 -2.94
C LEU A 136 -6.36 3.24 -3.56
N LEU A 137 -5.06 2.91 -3.59
CA LEU A 137 -4.06 3.78 -4.20
C LEU A 137 -4.27 3.93 -5.70
N GLY A 138 -4.81 2.90 -6.34
CA GLY A 138 -5.00 2.88 -7.77
C GLY A 138 -3.76 2.42 -8.53
N LYS A 139 -3.95 2.06 -9.79
CA LYS A 139 -2.90 1.49 -10.63
C LYS A 139 -1.72 2.43 -10.82
N ASP A 140 -1.98 3.67 -11.21
CA ASP A 140 -0.91 4.63 -11.53
C ASP A 140 -0.04 4.93 -10.32
N GLU A 141 -0.65 5.21 -9.18
CA GLU A 141 0.09 5.52 -7.96
C GLU A 141 0.85 4.29 -7.45
N SER A 142 0.23 3.11 -7.49
CA SER A 142 0.86 1.87 -7.05
C SER A 142 2.09 1.56 -7.89
N LEU A 143 1.96 1.60 -9.21
CA LEU A 143 3.09 1.30 -10.11
C LEU A 143 4.19 2.34 -10.00
N LYS A 144 3.83 3.60 -9.81
CA LYS A 144 4.80 4.69 -9.60
C LYS A 144 5.66 4.42 -8.36
N ARG A 145 5.05 4.03 -7.25
CA ARG A 145 5.76 3.75 -5.99
C ARG A 145 6.66 2.53 -6.13
N ILE A 146 6.19 1.49 -6.80
CA ILE A 146 7.00 0.29 -7.06
C ILE A 146 8.22 0.65 -7.92
N ASN A 147 8.01 1.46 -8.96
CA ASN A 147 9.10 1.89 -9.84
C ASN A 147 10.16 2.70 -9.10
N VAL A 148 9.74 3.59 -8.20
CA VAL A 148 10.66 4.35 -7.35
C VAL A 148 11.49 3.42 -6.47
N ALA A 149 10.84 2.43 -5.85
CA ALA A 149 11.53 1.45 -5.01
C ALA A 149 12.55 0.65 -5.81
N LEU A 150 12.21 0.26 -7.03
CA LEU A 150 13.14 -0.49 -7.89
C LEU A 150 14.41 0.31 -8.20
N LYS A 151 14.31 1.62 -8.29
CA LYS A 151 15.44 2.50 -8.55
C LYS A 151 16.28 2.76 -7.31
N GLU A 152 15.65 2.78 -6.14
CA GLU A 152 16.29 3.15 -4.88
C GLU A 152 16.74 1.96 -4.04
N LEU A 153 16.17 0.79 -4.22
CA LEU A 153 16.42 -0.38 -3.40
C LEU A 153 17.01 -1.53 -4.20
N PRO A 154 17.84 -2.37 -3.60
CA PRO A 154 18.43 -2.21 -2.28
C PRO A 154 19.52 -1.14 -2.32
N LYS A 155 19.62 -0.39 -1.23
CA LYS A 155 20.72 0.56 -1.08
C LYS A 155 21.89 -0.16 -0.41
N LYS A 156 23.01 -0.08 -1.01
CA LYS A 156 24.23 -0.62 -0.45
C LYS A 156 25.18 0.51 -0.11
#